data_56d5f415090201c53770dbd4f98e0fcf
#
_entry.id   56d5f415090201c53770dbd4f98e0fcf
#
_cell.length_a   1.000
_cell.length_b   1.000
_cell.length_c   1.000
_cell.angle_alpha   90.00
_cell.angle_beta   90.00
_cell.angle_gamma   90.00
#
_symmetry.space_group_name_H-M   'P 1'
#
loop_
_entity.id
_entity.type
_entity.pdbx_description
1 polymer ?
#
loop_
_entity_poly.entity_id
_entity_poly.type
_entity_poly.pdbx_seq_one_letter_code
_entity_poly.pdbx_strand_id
1 'polypeptide(L)'
;MRTFLLAALICTPLVAESRNEPAKRLEESAAVFSEIMSAPDKGIPDELLEKAQCIVIVPGMKKGAFIVGGQYGKGYLTCRRNNGRGWSAPGTVRMEGGSVGFQIGGSETDVIMLVMNHRGEDKLLASQFTLGAEGEVAAGPVGRSSTAETDALMRAEILSWSRSRGAFAGIALKGATLRQDLDENEALYGK
;
A
#
# COMPACT_ATOMS: atom_id res chain seq x y z
N MET A 1 28.74 -51.68 -29.19
CA MET A 1 27.98 -50.43 -29.45
C MET A 1 27.53 -49.87 -28.14
N ARG A 2 28.16 -48.81 -27.63
CA ARG A 2 27.80 -48.14 -26.39
C ARG A 2 27.15 -46.82 -26.75
N THR A 3 25.84 -46.69 -26.52
CA THR A 3 25.05 -45.50 -26.75
C THR A 3 25.21 -44.55 -25.56
N PHE A 4 25.89 -43.41 -25.77
CA PHE A 4 25.93 -42.34 -24.77
C PHE A 4 24.65 -41.50 -24.91
N LEU A 5 23.81 -41.50 -23.90
CA LEU A 5 22.70 -40.55 -23.74
C LEU A 5 23.29 -39.24 -23.18
N LEU A 6 23.29 -38.18 -23.99
CA LEU A 6 23.53 -36.83 -23.54
C LEU A 6 22.24 -36.31 -22.84
N ALA A 7 22.29 -36.15 -21.56
CA ALA A 7 21.26 -35.43 -20.80
C ALA A 7 21.55 -33.93 -20.94
N ALA A 8 20.73 -33.25 -21.74
CA ALA A 8 20.75 -31.78 -21.80
C ALA A 8 20.10 -31.19 -20.56
N LEU A 9 20.91 -30.57 -19.71
CA LEU A 9 20.44 -29.83 -18.53
C LEU A 9 19.82 -28.51 -19.03
N ILE A 10 18.50 -28.44 -19.06
CA ILE A 10 17.76 -27.20 -19.36
C ILE A 10 17.80 -26.33 -18.10
N CYS A 11 18.73 -25.40 -18.02
CA CYS A 11 18.79 -24.40 -16.98
C CYS A 11 17.77 -23.29 -17.35
N THR A 12 16.55 -23.36 -16.83
CA THR A 12 15.54 -22.32 -16.99
C THR A 12 15.91 -21.10 -16.13
N PRO A 13 15.84 -19.87 -16.66
CA PRO A 13 16.19 -18.68 -15.89
C PRO A 13 15.09 -18.35 -14.88
N LEU A 14 15.27 -18.77 -13.63
CA LEU A 14 14.40 -18.38 -12.50
C LEU A 14 14.49 -16.87 -12.16
N VAL A 15 15.43 -16.15 -12.75
CA VAL A 15 15.75 -14.74 -12.43
C VAL A 15 14.83 -13.74 -13.14
N ALA A 16 14.21 -14.12 -14.26
CA ALA A 16 13.37 -13.20 -15.04
C ALA A 16 11.98 -12.98 -14.39
N GLU A 17 11.47 -13.96 -13.66
CA GLU A 17 10.14 -13.91 -13.05
C GLU A 17 10.11 -12.99 -11.83
N SER A 18 11.20 -12.92 -11.05
CA SER A 18 11.28 -12.08 -9.86
C SER A 18 11.31 -10.57 -10.14
N ARG A 19 11.76 -10.14 -11.33
CA ARG A 19 11.79 -8.72 -11.72
C ARG A 19 10.45 -8.20 -12.25
N ASN A 20 9.59 -9.06 -12.75
CA ASN A 20 8.29 -8.66 -13.28
C ASN A 20 7.24 -8.39 -12.20
N GLU A 21 7.33 -9.06 -11.06
CA GLU A 21 6.34 -8.90 -9.97
C GLU A 21 6.30 -7.48 -9.37
N PRO A 22 7.43 -6.85 -9.01
CA PRO A 22 7.40 -5.46 -8.54
C PRO A 22 6.87 -4.49 -9.59
N ALA A 23 7.30 -4.61 -10.85
CA ALA A 23 6.84 -3.72 -11.92
C ALA A 23 5.32 -3.86 -12.15
N LYS A 24 4.81 -5.08 -12.19
CA LYS A 24 3.37 -5.36 -12.33
C LYS A 24 2.58 -4.77 -11.16
N ARG A 25 3.05 -4.91 -9.93
CA ARG A 25 2.41 -4.33 -8.75
C ARG A 25 2.44 -2.81 -8.77
N LEU A 26 3.47 -2.19 -9.35
CA LEU A 26 3.50 -0.74 -9.56
C LEU A 26 2.40 -0.30 -10.53
N GLU A 27 2.20 -1.02 -11.62
CA GLU A 27 1.11 -0.78 -12.56
C GLU A 27 -0.27 -0.96 -11.89
N GLU A 28 -0.44 -2.02 -11.11
CA GLU A 28 -1.67 -2.24 -10.32
C GLU A 28 -1.92 -1.11 -9.32
N SER A 29 -0.87 -0.63 -8.64
CA SER A 29 -0.98 0.51 -7.72
C SER A 29 -1.39 1.79 -8.44
N ALA A 30 -0.83 2.05 -9.63
CA ALA A 30 -1.21 3.19 -10.44
C ALA A 30 -2.66 3.08 -10.94
N ALA A 31 -3.11 1.88 -11.31
CA ALA A 31 -4.49 1.63 -11.72
C ALA A 31 -5.48 1.89 -10.56
N VAL A 32 -5.18 1.37 -9.36
CA VAL A 32 -5.99 1.61 -8.14
C VAL A 32 -6.08 3.10 -7.83
N PHE A 33 -4.98 3.83 -7.92
CA PHE A 33 -4.97 5.27 -7.69
C PHE A 33 -5.79 6.03 -8.74
N SER A 34 -5.62 5.71 -10.00
CA SER A 34 -6.38 6.34 -11.10
C SER A 34 -7.88 6.09 -10.95
N GLU A 35 -8.27 4.91 -10.52
CA GLU A 35 -9.67 4.54 -10.32
C GLU A 35 -10.32 5.33 -9.18
N ILE A 36 -9.66 5.47 -8.02
CA ILE A 36 -10.20 6.26 -6.91
C ILE A 36 -10.30 7.74 -7.26
N MET A 37 -9.32 8.27 -8.00
CA MET A 37 -9.34 9.67 -8.41
C MET A 37 -10.39 9.97 -9.48
N SER A 38 -10.75 8.99 -10.30
CA SER A 38 -11.79 9.13 -11.33
C SER A 38 -13.21 8.90 -10.81
N ALA A 39 -13.39 8.41 -9.58
CA ALA A 39 -14.69 8.15 -8.99
C ALA A 39 -15.42 9.48 -8.67
N PRO A 40 -16.58 9.82 -9.31
CA PRO A 40 -17.17 11.15 -9.25
C PRO A 40 -17.58 11.60 -7.83
N ASP A 41 -18.09 10.66 -7.03
CA ASP A 41 -18.68 10.94 -5.71
C ASP A 41 -18.02 10.15 -4.57
N LYS A 42 -16.96 9.40 -4.86
CA LYS A 42 -16.30 8.51 -3.90
C LYS A 42 -14.77 8.61 -3.93
N GLY A 43 -14.24 9.57 -4.67
CA GLY A 43 -12.81 9.83 -4.76
C GLY A 43 -12.22 10.43 -3.49
N ILE A 44 -10.92 10.44 -3.42
CA ILE A 44 -10.17 11.21 -2.43
C ILE A 44 -10.36 12.69 -2.76
N PRO A 45 -10.73 13.55 -1.79
CA PRO A 45 -10.80 14.99 -2.02
C PRO A 45 -9.45 15.56 -2.47
N ASP A 46 -9.45 16.35 -3.54
CA ASP A 46 -8.23 16.94 -4.11
C ASP A 46 -7.43 17.75 -3.08
N GLU A 47 -8.13 18.47 -2.20
CA GLU A 47 -7.51 19.25 -1.12
C GLU A 47 -6.67 18.39 -0.14
N LEU A 48 -7.09 17.14 0.12
CA LEU A 48 -6.33 16.23 0.96
C LEU A 48 -5.11 15.70 0.21
N LEU A 49 -5.26 15.41 -1.07
CA LEU A 49 -4.14 14.99 -1.90
C LEU A 49 -3.08 16.10 -2.04
N GLU A 50 -3.50 17.35 -2.19
CA GLU A 50 -2.61 18.50 -2.24
C GLU A 50 -1.82 18.72 -0.94
N LYS A 51 -2.43 18.42 0.21
CA LYS A 51 -1.80 18.55 1.54
C LYS A 51 -0.95 17.33 1.92
N ALA A 52 -1.16 16.19 1.28
CA ALA A 52 -0.46 14.95 1.62
C ALA A 52 1.06 15.06 1.40
N GLN A 53 1.83 14.61 2.38
CA GLN A 53 3.28 14.50 2.29
C GLN A 53 3.71 13.22 1.58
N CYS A 54 3.04 12.10 1.90
CA CYS A 54 3.29 10.84 1.22
C CYS A 54 1.96 10.15 0.85
N ILE A 55 2.05 9.28 -0.15
CA ILE A 55 0.97 8.38 -0.57
C ILE A 55 1.50 6.96 -0.48
N VAL A 56 0.74 6.07 0.14
CA VAL A 56 1.00 4.63 0.18
C VAL A 56 -0.15 3.92 -0.50
N ILE A 57 0.15 2.99 -1.40
CA ILE A 57 -0.84 2.18 -2.11
C ILE A 57 -0.44 0.72 -1.99
N VAL A 58 -1.33 -0.09 -1.44
CA VAL A 58 -1.18 -1.54 -1.29
C VAL A 58 -2.31 -2.21 -2.07
N PRO A 59 -2.06 -2.60 -3.34
CA PRO A 59 -3.05 -3.32 -4.13
C PRO A 59 -3.19 -4.74 -3.62
N GLY A 60 -4.39 -5.28 -3.69
CA GLY A 60 -4.67 -6.69 -3.41
C GLY A 60 -4.24 -7.17 -2.03
N MET A 61 -4.36 -6.34 -0.99
CA MET A 61 -4.03 -6.75 0.38
C MET A 61 -4.93 -7.92 0.80
N LYS A 62 -4.32 -9.02 1.16
CA LYS A 62 -5.00 -10.25 1.57
C LYS A 62 -5.26 -10.24 3.07
N LYS A 63 -6.49 -10.58 3.43
CA LYS A 63 -6.91 -10.83 4.81
C LYS A 63 -7.45 -12.25 4.91
N GLY A 64 -6.94 -13.00 5.87
CA GLY A 64 -7.43 -14.35 6.16
C GLY A 64 -7.69 -14.49 7.66
N ALA A 65 -8.82 -15.06 8.05
CA ALA A 65 -9.15 -15.30 9.44
C ALA A 65 -9.87 -16.64 9.62
N PHE A 66 -9.49 -17.36 10.69
CA PHE A 66 -10.21 -18.56 11.13
C PHE A 66 -10.52 -18.56 12.65
N ILE A 67 -9.95 -17.79 13.45
CA ILE A 67 -10.17 -17.42 14.87
C ILE A 67 -9.18 -16.29 15.17
N VAL A 68 -7.94 -16.44 14.70
CA VAL A 68 -6.92 -15.39 14.64
C VAL A 68 -6.67 -15.15 13.16
N GLY A 69 -6.78 -13.92 12.73
CA GLY A 69 -6.58 -13.53 11.33
C GLY A 69 -5.25 -12.83 11.13
N GLY A 70 -4.73 -12.94 9.93
CA GLY A 70 -3.60 -12.16 9.44
C GLY A 70 -3.99 -11.30 8.24
N GLN A 71 -3.30 -10.20 8.07
CA GLN A 71 -3.35 -9.39 6.86
C GLN A 71 -1.93 -9.20 6.33
N TYR A 72 -1.81 -9.29 5.03
CA TYR A 72 -0.54 -9.14 4.33
C TYR A 72 -0.75 -8.51 2.95
N GLY A 73 0.08 -7.55 2.61
CA GLY A 73 0.08 -6.93 1.30
C GLY A 73 1.41 -6.23 1.04
N LYS A 74 1.75 -6.11 -0.23
CA LYS A 74 2.90 -5.34 -0.71
C LYS A 74 2.40 -4.19 -1.57
N GLY A 75 3.13 -3.10 -1.57
CA GLY A 75 2.73 -1.91 -2.30
C GLY A 75 3.85 -0.89 -2.43
N TYR A 76 3.46 0.35 -2.69
CA TYR A 76 4.39 1.43 -2.97
C TYR A 76 4.11 2.65 -2.12
N LEU A 77 5.21 3.32 -1.77
CA LEU A 77 5.25 4.60 -1.09
C LEU A 77 5.90 5.62 -2.00
N THR A 78 5.31 6.79 -2.13
CA THR A 78 5.95 7.97 -2.73
C THR A 78 5.71 9.18 -1.85
N CYS A 79 6.73 10.04 -1.68
CA CYS A 79 6.63 11.25 -0.87
C CYS A 79 6.92 12.49 -1.71
N ARG A 80 6.43 13.65 -1.27
CA ARG A 80 6.76 14.92 -1.89
C ARG A 80 8.24 15.20 -1.74
N ARG A 81 8.83 15.79 -2.76
CA ARG A 81 10.24 16.22 -2.68
C ARG A 81 10.37 17.46 -1.81
N ASN A 82 11.46 17.55 -1.07
CA ASN A 82 11.76 18.69 -0.17
C ASN A 82 11.79 20.06 -0.89
N ASN A 83 11.95 20.07 -2.21
CA ASN A 83 11.89 21.30 -3.02
C ASN A 83 10.46 21.71 -3.40
N GLY A 84 9.43 21.01 -2.90
CA GLY A 84 8.02 21.25 -3.17
C GLY A 84 7.56 20.93 -4.60
N ARG A 85 8.42 20.34 -5.43
CA ARG A 85 8.09 20.02 -6.83
C ARG A 85 8.13 18.51 -7.08
N GLY A 86 6.96 17.94 -7.33
CA GLY A 86 6.79 16.54 -7.71
C GLY A 86 6.98 15.56 -6.55
N TRP A 87 7.01 14.30 -6.91
CA TRP A 87 7.07 13.16 -6.01
C TRP A 87 8.41 12.43 -6.13
N SER A 88 8.79 11.69 -5.11
CA SER A 88 9.96 10.81 -5.15
C SER A 88 9.73 9.64 -6.09
N ALA A 89 10.79 8.94 -6.45
CA ALA A 89 10.64 7.59 -7.00
C ALA A 89 9.89 6.72 -6.00
N PRO A 90 8.99 5.82 -6.46
CA PRO A 90 8.24 4.95 -5.57
C PRO A 90 9.17 3.96 -4.86
N GLY A 91 9.09 3.90 -3.53
CA GLY A 91 9.73 2.87 -2.71
C GLY A 91 8.78 1.73 -2.43
N THR A 92 9.27 0.51 -2.36
CA THR A 92 8.46 -0.65 -2.04
C THR A 92 8.23 -0.78 -0.54
N VAL A 93 7.00 -1.13 -0.17
CA VAL A 93 6.59 -1.36 1.21
C VAL A 93 5.80 -2.65 1.33
N ARG A 94 5.82 -3.25 2.53
CA ARG A 94 4.94 -4.34 2.90
C ARG A 94 4.12 -3.98 4.14
N MET A 95 2.87 -4.35 4.11
CA MET A 95 1.95 -4.20 5.22
C MET A 95 1.65 -5.57 5.81
N GLU A 96 1.83 -5.70 7.11
CA GLU A 96 1.62 -6.93 7.87
C GLU A 96 0.81 -6.62 9.12
N GLY A 97 -0.04 -7.53 9.55
CA GLY A 97 -0.76 -7.32 10.81
C GLY A 97 -1.60 -8.52 11.22
N GLY A 98 -1.83 -8.61 12.53
CA GLY A 98 -2.83 -9.51 13.07
C GLY A 98 -4.21 -8.86 13.03
N SER A 99 -5.23 -9.62 12.72
CA SER A 99 -6.62 -9.23 12.91
C SER A 99 -7.29 -10.22 13.85
N VAL A 100 -7.93 -9.71 14.89
CA VAL A 100 -8.78 -10.51 15.75
C VAL A 100 -10.22 -10.28 15.30
N GLY A 101 -10.87 -11.30 14.78
CA GLY A 101 -12.26 -11.19 14.35
C GLY A 101 -12.85 -12.53 13.92
N PHE A 102 -14.10 -12.74 14.25
CA PHE A 102 -14.89 -13.89 13.85
C PHE A 102 -15.28 -13.76 12.36
N GLN A 103 -14.32 -13.82 11.45
CA GLN A 103 -14.60 -13.90 10.02
C GLN A 103 -13.96 -15.16 9.46
N ILE A 104 -14.78 -16.11 9.06
CA ILE A 104 -14.34 -17.28 8.28
C ILE A 104 -14.30 -16.84 6.82
N GLY A 105 -13.10 -16.73 6.26
CA GLY A 105 -12.92 -16.43 4.85
C GLY A 105 -11.68 -15.59 4.53
N GLY A 106 -11.32 -15.58 3.27
CA GLY A 106 -10.30 -14.70 2.70
C GLY A 106 -10.97 -13.51 2.00
N SER A 107 -10.41 -12.32 2.15
CA SER A 107 -10.78 -11.15 1.36
C SER A 107 -9.55 -10.49 0.78
N GLU A 108 -9.72 -9.91 -0.40
CA GLU A 108 -8.72 -9.11 -1.07
C GLU A 108 -9.24 -7.67 -1.15
N THR A 109 -8.38 -6.72 -0.79
CA THR A 109 -8.78 -5.31 -0.66
C THR A 109 -7.61 -4.43 -1.03
N ASP A 110 -7.83 -3.44 -1.89
CA ASP A 110 -6.84 -2.41 -2.12
C ASP A 110 -6.89 -1.38 -0.98
N VAL A 111 -5.73 -0.91 -0.59
CA VAL A 111 -5.59 0.10 0.47
C VAL A 111 -4.82 1.29 -0.05
N ILE A 112 -5.34 2.48 0.20
CA ILE A 112 -4.67 3.75 -0.07
C ILE A 112 -4.55 4.51 1.24
N MET A 113 -3.39 5.10 1.50
CA MET A 113 -3.14 5.94 2.65
C MET A 113 -2.50 7.25 2.22
N LEU A 114 -2.97 8.35 2.78
CA LEU A 114 -2.33 9.66 2.70
C LEU A 114 -1.70 9.99 4.05
N VAL A 115 -0.43 10.31 4.02
CA VAL A 115 0.31 10.84 5.18
C VAL A 115 0.21 12.35 5.14
N MET A 116 -0.42 12.95 6.14
CA MET A 116 -0.87 14.34 6.10
C MET A 116 0.14 15.34 6.64
N ASN A 117 1.19 14.88 7.33
CA ASN A 117 2.19 15.76 7.92
C ASN A 117 3.58 15.13 7.95
N HIS A 118 4.61 15.95 8.15
CA HIS A 118 6.00 15.49 8.22
C HIS A 118 6.27 14.51 9.37
N ARG A 119 5.56 14.64 10.48
CA ARG A 119 5.70 13.71 11.59
C ARG A 119 5.27 12.28 11.21
N GLY A 120 4.19 12.16 10.46
CA GLY A 120 3.77 10.89 9.88
C GLY A 120 4.76 10.38 8.82
N GLU A 121 5.33 11.27 8.01
CA GLU A 121 6.36 10.96 7.04
C GLU A 121 7.62 10.39 7.72
N ASP A 122 8.16 11.07 8.73
CA ASP A 122 9.36 10.62 9.47
C ASP A 122 9.16 9.23 10.08
N LYS A 123 7.98 8.99 10.66
CA LYS A 123 7.60 7.70 11.21
C LYS A 123 7.49 6.61 10.14
N LEU A 124 6.90 6.94 9.01
CA LEU A 124 6.71 6.02 7.89
C LEU A 124 8.04 5.63 7.25
N LEU A 125 9.00 6.56 7.19
CA LEU A 125 10.34 6.32 6.66
C LEU A 125 11.25 5.58 7.65
N ALA A 126 10.82 5.40 8.90
CA ALA A 126 11.49 4.49 9.83
C ALA A 126 11.41 3.04 9.32
N SER A 127 12.28 2.18 9.84
CA SER A 127 12.35 0.77 9.41
C SER A 127 11.04 0.00 9.60
N GLN A 128 10.23 0.43 10.54
CA GLN A 128 8.94 -0.16 10.89
C GLN A 128 8.01 0.91 11.48
N PHE A 129 6.75 0.87 11.13
CA PHE A 129 5.72 1.77 11.64
C PHE A 129 4.41 1.03 11.88
N THR A 130 3.88 1.09 13.10
CA THR A 130 2.62 0.45 13.48
C THR A 130 1.48 1.45 13.48
N LEU A 131 0.52 1.25 12.57
CA LEU A 131 -0.65 2.09 12.38
C LEU A 131 -1.55 2.08 13.62
N GLY A 132 -1.86 3.25 14.14
CA GLY A 132 -2.73 3.43 15.30
C GLY A 132 -2.06 3.24 16.66
N ALA A 133 -0.82 2.73 16.72
CA ALA A 133 -0.01 2.67 17.93
C ALA A 133 1.06 3.78 17.93
N GLU A 134 1.76 3.96 16.81
CA GLU A 134 2.82 4.95 16.66
C GLU A 134 2.38 6.20 15.91
N GLY A 135 1.22 6.17 15.25
CA GLY A 135 0.62 7.31 14.58
C GLY A 135 -0.90 7.21 14.52
N GLU A 136 -1.58 8.34 14.60
CA GLU A 136 -3.03 8.41 14.54
C GLU A 136 -3.53 8.18 13.12
N VAL A 137 -4.33 7.11 12.95
CA VAL A 137 -4.89 6.71 11.66
C VAL A 137 -6.40 6.87 11.70
N ALA A 138 -6.95 7.64 10.78
CA ALA A 138 -8.38 7.81 10.62
C ALA A 138 -8.87 7.29 9.26
N ALA A 139 -10.16 6.99 9.21
CA ALA A 139 -10.85 6.72 7.96
C ALA A 139 -10.91 8.00 7.12
N GLY A 140 -10.46 7.92 5.87
CA GLY A 140 -10.51 9.05 4.97
C GLY A 140 -11.95 9.37 4.54
N PRO A 141 -12.31 10.64 4.36
CA PRO A 141 -13.60 11.04 3.86
C PRO A 141 -13.75 10.64 2.39
N VAL A 142 -14.97 10.30 1.97
CA VAL A 142 -15.28 9.97 0.58
C VAL A 142 -16.23 11.03 0.01
N GLY A 143 -15.96 11.44 -1.24
CA GLY A 143 -16.78 12.44 -1.94
C GLY A 143 -16.19 13.85 -1.93
N ARG A 144 -16.44 14.59 -3.00
CA ARG A 144 -15.90 15.93 -3.23
C ARG A 144 -16.41 17.00 -2.25
N SER A 145 -17.54 16.73 -1.59
CA SER A 145 -18.19 17.65 -0.65
C SER A 145 -18.02 17.28 0.81
N SER A 146 -17.25 16.22 1.10
CA SER A 146 -16.97 15.89 2.49
C SER A 146 -15.95 16.89 3.03
N THR A 147 -16.45 17.82 3.84
CA THR A 147 -15.61 18.77 4.57
C THR A 147 -14.67 17.99 5.50
N ALA A 148 -13.38 18.25 5.36
CA ALA A 148 -12.32 17.66 6.19
C ALA A 148 -12.33 18.20 7.64
N GLU A 149 -13.48 18.67 8.13
CA GLU A 149 -13.62 19.47 9.33
C GLU A 149 -13.96 18.71 10.61
N THR A 150 -13.92 17.38 10.59
CA THR A 150 -14.04 16.64 11.85
C THR A 150 -12.71 16.69 12.60
N ASP A 151 -12.75 16.93 13.92
CA ASP A 151 -11.56 16.95 14.80
C ASP A 151 -10.65 15.72 14.62
N ALA A 152 -11.23 14.57 14.32
CA ALA A 152 -10.50 13.33 14.05
C ALA A 152 -9.67 13.40 12.77
N LEU A 153 -10.19 14.02 11.69
CA LEU A 153 -9.47 14.17 10.41
C LEU A 153 -8.36 15.22 10.54
N MET A 154 -8.58 16.28 11.30
CA MET A 154 -7.58 17.33 11.51
C MET A 154 -6.39 16.86 12.36
N ARG A 155 -6.59 15.86 13.24
CA ARG A 155 -5.53 15.29 14.08
C ARG A 155 -4.84 14.09 13.48
N ALA A 156 -5.48 13.41 12.52
CA ALA A 156 -4.93 12.22 11.93
C ALA A 156 -3.61 12.51 11.20
N GLU A 157 -2.59 11.73 11.51
CA GLU A 157 -1.33 11.74 10.77
C GLU A 157 -1.47 11.00 9.44
N ILE A 158 -2.37 10.02 9.40
CA ILE A 158 -2.64 9.18 8.23
C ILE A 158 -4.14 9.05 8.01
N LEU A 159 -4.58 9.31 6.79
CA LEU A 159 -5.93 9.01 6.31
C LEU A 159 -5.90 7.78 5.43
N SER A 160 -6.87 6.88 5.58
CA SER A 160 -6.86 5.64 4.82
C SER A 160 -8.21 5.29 4.21
N TRP A 161 -8.15 4.70 3.04
CA TRP A 161 -9.27 4.19 2.25
C TRP A 161 -9.01 2.75 1.86
N SER A 162 -10.08 2.00 1.70
CA SER A 162 -10.03 0.67 1.08
C SER A 162 -11.00 0.57 -0.08
N ARG A 163 -10.63 -0.24 -1.06
CA ARG A 163 -11.51 -0.68 -2.12
C ARG A 163 -11.77 -2.16 -2.00
N SER A 164 -13.04 -2.51 -1.93
CA SER A 164 -13.49 -3.90 -1.99
C SER A 164 -14.67 -4.00 -2.95
N ARG A 165 -14.63 -4.95 -3.88
CA ARG A 165 -15.67 -5.17 -4.90
C ARG A 165 -16.03 -3.90 -5.69
N GLY A 166 -15.03 -3.09 -6.05
CA GLY A 166 -15.20 -1.88 -6.85
C GLY A 166 -15.77 -0.66 -6.12
N ALA A 167 -15.98 -0.73 -4.80
CA ALA A 167 -16.41 0.40 -4.00
C ALA A 167 -15.30 0.86 -3.04
N PHE A 168 -15.05 2.17 -3.00
CA PHE A 168 -14.14 2.80 -2.05
C PHE A 168 -14.86 3.23 -0.78
N ALA A 169 -14.22 3.04 0.36
CA ALA A 169 -14.69 3.51 1.66
C ALA A 169 -13.50 3.90 2.54
N GLY A 170 -13.69 4.91 3.38
CA GLY A 170 -12.72 5.22 4.43
C GLY A 170 -12.68 4.08 5.47
N ILE A 171 -11.47 3.70 5.86
CA ILE A 171 -11.24 2.67 6.88
C ILE A 171 -10.21 3.13 7.91
N ALA A 172 -10.32 2.63 9.13
CA ALA A 172 -9.29 2.80 10.14
C ALA A 172 -8.43 1.54 10.22
N LEU A 173 -7.17 1.65 9.79
CA LEU A 173 -6.20 0.56 9.81
C LEU A 173 -5.42 0.58 11.13
N LYS A 174 -5.94 -0.04 12.18
CA LYS A 174 -5.25 -0.13 13.47
C LYS A 174 -4.56 -1.47 13.62
N GLY A 175 -3.32 -1.45 14.14
CA GLY A 175 -2.54 -2.65 14.43
C GLY A 175 -1.86 -3.27 13.21
N ALA A 176 -1.98 -2.69 12.03
CA ALA A 176 -1.17 -3.07 10.89
C ALA A 176 0.20 -2.41 10.98
N THR A 177 1.25 -3.15 10.65
CA THR A 177 2.63 -2.65 10.60
C THR A 177 3.04 -2.46 9.15
N LEU A 178 3.55 -1.28 8.84
CA LEU A 178 4.14 -0.96 7.56
C LEU A 178 5.66 -1.01 7.68
N ARG A 179 6.31 -1.66 6.72
CA ARG A 179 7.78 -1.79 6.65
C ARG A 179 8.27 -1.53 5.23
N GLN A 180 9.48 -1.03 5.11
CA GLN A 180 10.17 -1.01 3.82
C GLN A 180 10.45 -2.44 3.37
N ASP A 181 10.25 -2.72 2.09
CA ASP A 181 10.59 -4.00 1.46
C ASP A 181 11.88 -3.82 0.62
N LEU A 182 13.02 -3.93 1.30
CA LEU A 182 14.33 -3.66 0.68
C LEU A 182 14.65 -4.65 -0.44
N ASP A 183 14.25 -5.91 -0.30
CA ASP A 183 14.46 -6.95 -1.31
C ASP A 183 13.71 -6.63 -2.61
N GLU A 184 12.48 -6.10 -2.49
CA GLU A 184 11.73 -5.66 -3.66
C GLU A 184 12.25 -4.34 -4.25
N ASN A 185 12.77 -3.43 -3.42
CA ASN A 185 13.45 -2.25 -3.91
C ASN A 185 14.67 -2.63 -4.76
N GLU A 186 15.48 -3.58 -4.27
CA GLU A 186 16.61 -4.12 -5.00
C GLU A 186 16.16 -4.78 -6.34
N ALA A 187 15.11 -5.58 -6.30
CA ALA A 187 14.56 -6.20 -7.49
C ALA A 187 14.06 -5.18 -8.52
N LEU A 188 13.44 -4.07 -8.06
CA LEU A 188 12.89 -3.03 -8.94
C LEU A 188 13.98 -2.13 -9.52
N TYR A 189 14.97 -1.72 -8.72
CA TYR A 189 15.96 -0.72 -9.09
C TYR A 189 17.35 -1.29 -9.39
N GLY A 190 17.61 -2.55 -9.05
CA GLY A 190 18.89 -3.22 -9.26
C GLY A 190 19.99 -2.77 -8.31
N LYS A 191 19.60 -2.19 -7.15
CA LYS A 191 20.54 -1.67 -6.14
C LYS A 191 19.87 -1.57 -4.77
#